data_d78e8488e32c4e327d6de429db2e015c
#
_entry.id   d78e8488e32c4e327d6de429db2e015c
#
_cell.length_a   1.000
_cell.length_b   1.000
_cell.length_c   1.000
_cell.angle_alpha   90.00
_cell.angle_beta   90.00
_cell.angle_gamma   90.00
#
_symmetry.space_group_name_H-M   'P 1'
#
loop_
_entity.id
_entity.type
_entity.pdbx_description
1 polymer ?
#
loop_
_entity_poly.entity_id
_entity_poly.type
_entity_poly.pdbx_seq_one_letter_code
_entity_poly.pdbx_strand_id
1 'polypeptide(L)'
;NSQASIDRDALIESTRNAIESFKDKGDIYLGGTAMIASDMISFIKSDLQYFALGVLIMFVITLSIIFKKLRWVVMPLVSSALIALFVIGFLGWMDWRVTVVSSNFISLLLIISISLTIHLIVRYQELHEINPSLEKKDLVALTLEQMLKPCFYTALTTIIAFASLGVSEIKPVMDFGKMMVAGIFFAFILSFFLFPIFSLLFTSSLDQESKDFSKGVTVGFSKLTEELGNYISFIGIILFCISIYGINQLTVENRFIDYFKPSTEIYKGMDLLDNKLGGTAPLDVVINAPKNWVTDAEEESFDDDFGFEDEESTINGYWWNTISLEKLEQIHDYLDSLPE
;
A
#
# COMPACT_ATOMS: atom_id res chain seq x y z
N ASN A 1 -14.20 17.60 -8.58
CA ASN A 1 -13.97 16.43 -7.71
C ASN A 1 -13.40 16.78 -6.34
N SER A 2 -12.56 17.81 -6.19
CA SER A 2 -12.02 18.24 -4.89
C SER A 2 -13.09 18.91 -4.00
N GLN A 3 -14.01 19.68 -4.55
CA GLN A 3 -15.10 20.30 -3.80
C GLN A 3 -16.07 19.27 -3.21
N ALA A 4 -16.41 18.22 -3.94
CA ALA A 4 -17.31 17.16 -3.46
C ALA A 4 -16.70 16.31 -2.33
N SER A 5 -15.37 16.27 -2.20
CA SER A 5 -14.70 15.59 -1.08
C SER A 5 -14.63 16.47 0.17
N ILE A 6 -14.42 17.77 0.00
CA ILE A 6 -14.42 18.74 1.09
C ILE A 6 -15.82 18.84 1.72
N ASP A 7 -16.87 18.85 0.90
CA ASP A 7 -18.25 18.85 1.38
C ASP A 7 -18.61 17.58 2.16
N ARG A 8 -18.06 16.41 1.78
CA ARG A 8 -18.28 15.14 2.49
C ARG A 8 -17.63 15.12 3.87
N ASP A 9 -16.38 15.53 3.97
CA ASP A 9 -15.66 15.56 5.24
C ASP A 9 -16.34 16.52 6.23
N ALA A 10 -16.76 17.71 5.77
CA ALA A 10 -17.49 18.67 6.57
C ALA A 10 -18.88 18.14 7.01
N LEU A 11 -19.57 17.41 6.14
CA LEU A 11 -20.85 16.79 6.46
C LEU A 11 -20.70 15.72 7.55
N ILE A 12 -19.69 14.87 7.42
CA ILE A 12 -19.42 13.80 8.39
C ILE A 12 -19.04 14.38 9.75
N GLU A 13 -18.20 15.41 9.78
CA GLU A 13 -17.80 16.09 11.00
C GLU A 13 -19.01 16.79 11.67
N SER A 14 -19.86 17.46 10.90
CA SER A 14 -21.10 18.07 11.43
C SER A 14 -22.06 17.02 11.99
N THR A 15 -22.15 15.85 11.33
CA THR A 15 -22.96 14.72 11.80
C THR A 15 -22.43 14.15 13.10
N ARG A 16 -21.09 13.97 13.22
CA ARG A 16 -20.45 13.53 14.48
C ARG A 16 -20.71 14.49 15.63
N ASN A 17 -20.57 15.79 15.37
CA ASN A 17 -20.84 16.83 16.36
C ASN A 17 -22.32 16.82 16.81
N ALA A 18 -23.25 16.55 15.90
CA ALA A 18 -24.65 16.39 16.23
C ALA A 18 -24.90 15.14 17.09
N ILE A 19 -24.30 13.99 16.74
CA ILE A 19 -24.41 12.73 17.47
C ILE A 19 -23.83 12.86 18.89
N GLU A 20 -22.75 13.64 19.06
CA GLU A 20 -22.10 13.82 20.36
C GLU A 20 -23.05 14.38 21.42
N SER A 21 -23.98 15.24 21.00
CA SER A 21 -25.02 15.81 21.88
C SER A 21 -26.07 14.78 22.36
N PHE A 22 -26.10 13.59 21.75
CA PHE A 22 -27.06 12.52 22.07
C PHE A 22 -26.42 11.27 22.70
N LYS A 23 -25.10 11.26 22.92
CA LYS A 23 -24.38 10.11 23.53
C LYS A 23 -24.91 9.71 24.91
N ASP A 24 -25.50 10.64 25.64
CA ASP A 24 -26.12 10.36 26.95
C ASP A 24 -27.43 9.57 26.86
N LYS A 25 -28.01 9.46 25.64
CA LYS A 25 -29.32 8.81 25.41
C LYS A 25 -29.20 7.37 24.91
N GLY A 26 -28.00 6.94 24.50
CA GLY A 26 -27.76 5.59 24.00
C GLY A 26 -26.44 5.48 23.22
N ASP A 27 -26.08 4.25 22.87
CA ASP A 27 -24.92 3.96 22.03
C ASP A 27 -25.28 4.26 20.58
N ILE A 28 -24.70 5.33 20.03
CA ILE A 28 -24.94 5.77 18.66
C ILE A 28 -23.67 5.57 17.85
N TYR A 29 -23.77 4.83 16.77
CA TYR A 29 -22.66 4.59 15.84
C TYR A 29 -22.97 5.20 14.48
N LEU A 30 -21.97 5.87 13.91
CA LEU A 30 -22.04 6.38 12.54
C LEU A 30 -21.49 5.29 11.61
N GLY A 31 -22.21 5.01 10.54
CA GLY A 31 -21.82 4.03 9.52
C GLY A 31 -22.18 4.53 8.13
N GLY A 32 -21.73 3.79 7.11
CA GLY A 32 -22.05 4.07 5.71
C GLY A 32 -20.81 4.36 4.85
N THR A 33 -20.95 4.16 3.54
CA THR A 33 -19.86 4.24 2.57
C THR A 33 -19.16 5.61 2.53
N ALA A 34 -19.90 6.70 2.73
CA ALA A 34 -19.34 8.05 2.73
C ALA A 34 -18.42 8.28 3.95
N MET A 35 -18.85 7.83 5.14
CA MET A 35 -18.07 7.92 6.39
C MET A 35 -16.81 7.07 6.28
N ILE A 36 -16.94 5.82 5.81
CA ILE A 36 -15.82 4.91 5.63
C ILE A 36 -14.76 5.52 4.70
N ALA A 37 -15.19 6.11 3.56
CA ALA A 37 -14.27 6.74 2.61
C ALA A 37 -13.51 7.94 3.22
N SER A 38 -14.18 8.77 4.02
CA SER A 38 -13.55 9.92 4.70
C SER A 38 -12.56 9.46 5.77
N ASP A 39 -12.96 8.52 6.63
CA ASP A 39 -12.10 8.02 7.69
C ASP A 39 -10.90 7.26 7.14
N MET A 40 -11.06 6.48 6.04
CA MET A 40 -9.93 5.85 5.35
C MET A 40 -8.90 6.88 4.88
N ILE A 41 -9.33 8.00 4.31
CA ILE A 41 -8.41 9.06 3.90
C ILE A 41 -7.69 9.65 5.12
N SER A 42 -8.40 9.86 6.21
CA SER A 42 -7.82 10.34 7.48
C SER A 42 -6.81 9.35 8.05
N PHE A 43 -7.13 8.05 8.07
CA PHE A 43 -6.21 7.00 8.52
C PHE A 43 -4.96 6.92 7.64
N ILE A 44 -5.10 6.98 6.30
CA ILE A 44 -3.96 6.99 5.39
C ILE A 44 -3.03 8.19 5.70
N LYS A 45 -3.58 9.39 5.91
CA LYS A 45 -2.78 10.58 6.26
C LYS A 45 -2.05 10.39 7.59
N SER A 46 -2.75 9.88 8.59
CA SER A 46 -2.22 9.63 9.92
C SER A 46 -1.13 8.55 9.90
N ASP A 47 -1.40 7.42 9.26
CA ASP A 47 -0.45 6.31 9.13
C ASP A 47 0.82 6.76 8.40
N LEU A 48 0.68 7.55 7.33
CA LEU A 48 1.81 8.08 6.58
C LEU A 48 2.74 8.92 7.49
N GLN A 49 2.16 9.75 8.36
CA GLN A 49 2.93 10.60 9.27
C GLN A 49 3.60 9.80 10.38
N TYR A 50 2.84 8.96 11.11
CA TYR A 50 3.36 8.19 12.24
C TYR A 50 4.34 7.11 11.77
N PHE A 51 4.05 6.44 10.66
CA PHE A 51 4.90 5.40 10.12
C PHE A 51 6.21 5.97 9.56
N ALA A 52 6.15 7.06 8.80
CA ALA A 52 7.34 7.73 8.28
C ALA A 52 8.26 8.23 9.42
N LEU A 53 7.68 8.80 10.47
CA LEU A 53 8.44 9.25 11.65
C LEU A 53 9.05 8.06 12.41
N GLY A 54 8.29 6.99 12.63
CA GLY A 54 8.76 5.79 13.32
C GLY A 54 9.91 5.11 12.57
N VAL A 55 9.78 4.96 11.26
CA VAL A 55 10.81 4.41 10.39
C VAL A 55 12.06 5.30 10.41
N LEU A 56 11.89 6.62 10.32
CA LEU A 56 13.01 7.57 10.38
C LEU A 56 13.78 7.44 11.71
N ILE A 57 13.08 7.43 12.85
CA ILE A 57 13.70 7.27 14.17
C ILE A 57 14.45 5.94 14.26
N MET A 58 13.83 4.85 13.83
CA MET A 58 14.45 3.53 13.82
C MET A 58 15.73 3.51 12.97
N PHE A 59 15.71 4.14 11.79
CA PHE A 59 16.92 4.26 10.96
C PHE A 59 18.00 5.10 11.62
N VAL A 60 17.64 6.25 12.20
CA VAL A 60 18.62 7.09 12.93
C VAL A 60 19.31 6.29 14.03
N ILE A 61 18.54 5.54 14.83
CA ILE A 61 19.10 4.71 15.90
C ILE A 61 20.01 3.62 15.33
N THR A 62 19.52 2.87 14.36
CA THR A 62 20.25 1.74 13.76
C THR A 62 21.56 2.22 13.09
N LEU A 63 21.48 3.28 12.27
CA LEU A 63 22.65 3.82 11.58
C LEU A 63 23.66 4.45 12.58
N SER A 64 23.17 5.07 13.67
CA SER A 64 24.03 5.61 14.70
C SER A 64 24.81 4.53 15.45
N ILE A 65 24.18 3.38 15.69
CA ILE A 65 24.84 2.22 16.31
C ILE A 65 25.90 1.63 15.37
N ILE A 66 25.60 1.51 14.07
CA ILE A 66 26.47 0.90 13.08
C ILE A 66 27.67 1.82 12.75
N PHE A 67 27.38 3.04 12.34
CA PHE A 67 28.41 3.92 11.78
C PHE A 67 29.11 4.81 12.80
N LYS A 68 28.53 5.06 13.98
CA LYS A 68 29.10 5.89 15.08
C LYS A 68 29.53 7.32 14.69
N LYS A 69 29.49 7.68 13.41
CA LYS A 69 29.86 9.00 12.87
C LYS A 69 28.62 9.64 12.24
N LEU A 70 28.26 10.83 12.72
CA LEU A 70 27.02 11.54 12.31
C LEU A 70 26.88 11.69 10.78
N ARG A 71 27.98 11.95 10.09
CA ARG A 71 27.98 12.11 8.62
C ARG A 71 27.44 10.88 7.88
N TRP A 72 27.84 9.67 8.31
CA TRP A 72 27.41 8.42 7.70
C TRP A 72 25.98 8.01 8.09
N VAL A 73 25.42 8.67 9.11
CA VAL A 73 24.00 8.57 9.49
C VAL A 73 23.17 9.56 8.68
N VAL A 74 23.61 10.81 8.58
CA VAL A 74 22.87 11.89 7.91
C VAL A 74 22.82 11.68 6.39
N MET A 75 23.93 11.23 5.79
CA MET A 75 24.04 11.06 4.34
C MET A 75 22.94 10.13 3.76
N PRO A 76 22.74 8.89 4.22
CA PRO A 76 21.67 8.02 3.67
C PRO A 76 20.29 8.57 3.98
N LEU A 77 20.06 9.22 5.11
CA LEU A 77 18.77 9.80 5.47
C LEU A 77 18.41 10.97 4.56
N VAL A 78 19.33 11.89 4.32
CA VAL A 78 19.10 13.03 3.42
C VAL A 78 18.94 12.54 1.98
N SER A 79 19.77 11.59 1.53
CA SER A 79 19.64 11.00 0.20
C SER A 79 18.28 10.34 0.00
N SER A 80 17.84 9.53 0.95
CA SER A 80 16.53 8.86 0.86
C SER A 80 15.35 9.83 0.92
N ALA A 81 15.44 10.88 1.74
CA ALA A 81 14.42 11.93 1.79
C ALA A 81 14.31 12.68 0.46
N LEU A 82 15.44 13.02 -0.18
CA LEU A 82 15.46 13.66 -1.49
C LEU A 82 14.90 12.74 -2.59
N ILE A 83 15.25 11.45 -2.55
CA ILE A 83 14.71 10.45 -3.48
C ILE A 83 13.19 10.33 -3.30
N ALA A 84 12.71 10.20 -2.07
CA ALA A 84 11.29 10.12 -1.78
C ALA A 84 10.55 11.37 -2.24
N LEU A 85 11.09 12.56 -1.98
CA LEU A 85 10.52 13.83 -2.43
C LEU A 85 10.43 13.90 -3.96
N PHE A 86 11.50 13.48 -4.66
CA PHE A 86 11.53 13.44 -6.11
C PHE A 86 10.48 12.48 -6.66
N VAL A 87 10.42 11.26 -6.13
CA VAL A 87 9.47 10.25 -6.60
C VAL A 87 8.03 10.67 -6.32
N ILE A 88 7.72 11.20 -5.14
CA ILE A 88 6.38 11.73 -4.83
C ILE A 88 6.00 12.86 -5.78
N GLY A 89 6.93 13.78 -6.05
CA GLY A 89 6.73 14.86 -7.02
C GLY A 89 6.47 14.33 -8.44
N PHE A 90 7.22 13.31 -8.86
CA PHE A 90 7.03 12.64 -10.15
C PHE A 90 5.66 11.97 -10.24
N LEU A 91 5.24 11.23 -9.21
CA LEU A 91 3.93 10.58 -9.17
C LEU A 91 2.79 11.62 -9.21
N GLY A 92 2.94 12.74 -8.49
CA GLY A 92 2.00 13.86 -8.55
C GLY A 92 1.91 14.49 -9.94
N TRP A 93 3.05 14.63 -10.65
CA TRP A 93 3.09 15.14 -12.02
C TRP A 93 2.41 14.21 -13.02
N MET A 94 2.48 12.89 -12.79
CA MET A 94 1.82 11.86 -13.60
C MET A 94 0.34 11.66 -13.24
N ASP A 95 -0.21 12.46 -12.31
CA ASP A 95 -1.59 12.33 -11.78
C ASP A 95 -1.92 10.91 -11.26
N TRP A 96 -0.94 10.24 -10.69
CA TRP A 96 -1.15 8.92 -10.09
C TRP A 96 -1.79 9.05 -8.71
N ARG A 97 -2.90 8.34 -8.52
CA ARG A 97 -3.66 8.40 -7.27
C ARG A 97 -3.13 7.39 -6.26
N VAL A 98 -2.87 7.87 -5.06
CA VAL A 98 -2.47 7.01 -3.93
C VAL A 98 -3.73 6.37 -3.33
N THR A 99 -3.74 5.04 -3.24
CA THR A 99 -4.79 4.23 -2.60
C THR A 99 -4.32 3.76 -1.22
N VAL A 100 -5.21 3.14 -0.44
CA VAL A 100 -4.86 2.56 0.89
C VAL A 100 -3.69 1.57 0.77
N VAL A 101 -3.75 0.69 -0.22
CA VAL A 101 -2.69 -0.32 -0.45
C VAL A 101 -1.40 0.36 -0.90
N SER A 102 -1.49 1.34 -1.80
CA SER A 102 -0.32 2.03 -2.33
C SER A 102 0.29 3.06 -1.37
N SER A 103 -0.40 3.45 -0.28
CA SER A 103 0.17 4.39 0.70
C SER A 103 1.48 3.90 1.33
N ASN A 104 1.64 2.59 1.49
CA ASN A 104 2.84 1.98 2.04
C ASN A 104 4.07 2.04 1.12
N PHE A 105 3.92 2.46 -0.15
CA PHE A 105 5.05 2.51 -1.09
C PHE A 105 6.16 3.46 -0.63
N ILE A 106 5.81 4.56 0.05
CA ILE A 106 6.79 5.56 0.53
C ILE A 106 7.74 4.92 1.54
N SER A 107 7.22 4.14 2.48
CA SER A 107 8.03 3.46 3.49
C SER A 107 8.97 2.43 2.86
N LEU A 108 8.46 1.65 1.91
CA LEU A 108 9.27 0.68 1.16
C LEU A 108 10.34 1.38 0.30
N LEU A 109 9.98 2.48 -0.34
CA LEU A 109 10.92 3.29 -1.12
C LEU A 109 12.05 3.84 -0.24
N LEU A 110 11.74 4.36 0.95
CA LEU A 110 12.73 4.82 1.92
C LEU A 110 13.67 3.69 2.33
N ILE A 111 13.15 2.52 2.65
CA ILE A 111 13.96 1.34 3.02
C ILE A 111 14.91 0.96 1.88
N ILE A 112 14.42 0.86 0.67
CA ILE A 112 15.24 0.48 -0.50
C ILE A 112 16.29 1.53 -0.81
N SER A 113 15.95 2.82 -0.79
CA SER A 113 16.89 3.91 -1.07
C SER A 113 17.98 4.02 -0.01
N ILE A 114 17.64 3.87 1.28
CA ILE A 114 18.61 3.81 2.37
C ILE A 114 19.54 2.62 2.20
N SER A 115 18.99 1.44 1.89
CA SER A 115 19.78 0.23 1.67
C SER A 115 20.80 0.39 0.54
N LEU A 116 20.39 0.95 -0.61
CA LEU A 116 21.30 1.24 -1.72
C LEU A 116 22.44 2.19 -1.29
N THR A 117 22.09 3.25 -0.57
CA THR A 117 23.08 4.22 -0.10
C THR A 117 24.03 3.62 0.95
N ILE A 118 23.54 2.75 1.85
CA ILE A 118 24.37 2.03 2.82
C ILE A 118 25.37 1.13 2.12
N HIS A 119 24.96 0.38 1.09
CA HIS A 119 25.89 -0.46 0.32
C HIS A 119 27.01 0.35 -0.29
N LEU A 120 26.72 1.52 -0.85
CA LEU A 120 27.73 2.44 -1.38
C LEU A 120 28.67 2.95 -0.27
N ILE A 121 28.14 3.34 0.88
CA ILE A 121 28.92 3.83 2.03
C ILE A 121 29.86 2.74 2.56
N VAL A 122 29.32 1.55 2.80
CA VAL A 122 30.13 0.42 3.35
C VAL A 122 31.26 0.07 2.40
N ARG A 123 30.97 -0.01 1.08
CA ARG A 123 32.02 -0.28 0.10
C ARG A 123 33.05 0.83 0.00
N TYR A 124 32.64 2.07 0.10
CA TYR A 124 33.54 3.22 0.15
C TYR A 124 34.49 3.15 1.36
N GLN A 125 33.96 2.81 2.53
CA GLN A 125 34.78 2.65 3.75
C GLN A 125 35.78 1.49 3.62
N GLU A 126 35.33 0.35 3.11
CA GLU A 126 36.19 -0.80 2.87
C GLU A 126 37.34 -0.50 1.90
N LEU A 127 37.02 0.16 0.77
CA LEU A 127 38.02 0.54 -0.22
C LEU A 127 39.02 1.57 0.33
N HIS A 128 38.56 2.46 1.22
CA HIS A 128 39.46 3.41 1.89
C HIS A 128 40.41 2.73 2.88
N GLU A 129 39.96 1.68 3.59
CA GLU A 129 40.82 0.88 4.47
C GLU A 129 41.89 0.11 3.66
N ILE A 130 41.52 -0.43 2.51
CA ILE A 130 42.46 -1.15 1.63
C ILE A 130 43.46 -0.22 0.95
N ASN A 131 43.00 0.97 0.54
CA ASN A 131 43.80 1.91 -0.24
C ASN A 131 43.82 3.32 0.41
N PRO A 132 44.49 3.52 1.54
CA PRO A 132 44.49 4.80 2.28
C PRO A 132 45.11 5.98 1.52
N SER A 133 45.94 5.70 0.51
CA SER A 133 46.68 6.71 -0.28
C SER A 133 45.88 7.21 -1.50
N LEU A 134 44.75 6.62 -1.84
CA LEU A 134 43.93 7.08 -2.96
C LEU A 134 43.27 8.42 -2.69
N GLU A 135 43.24 9.27 -3.72
CA GLU A 135 42.47 10.51 -3.67
C GLU A 135 40.95 10.18 -3.52
N LYS A 136 40.23 11.08 -2.84
CA LYS A 136 38.80 10.91 -2.58
C LYS A 136 37.98 10.73 -3.84
N LYS A 137 38.33 11.42 -4.93
CA LYS A 137 37.66 11.33 -6.21
C LYS A 137 37.79 9.94 -6.82
N ASP A 138 39.01 9.39 -6.79
CA ASP A 138 39.31 8.07 -7.33
C ASP A 138 38.66 6.97 -6.50
N LEU A 139 38.63 7.17 -5.18
CA LEU A 139 37.95 6.25 -4.26
C LEU A 139 36.44 6.21 -4.50
N VAL A 140 35.81 7.37 -4.71
CA VAL A 140 34.39 7.45 -5.08
C VAL A 140 34.12 6.79 -6.44
N ALA A 141 34.97 7.07 -7.45
CA ALA A 141 34.85 6.47 -8.78
C ALA A 141 34.94 4.93 -8.71
N LEU A 142 35.94 4.42 -7.99
CA LEU A 142 36.15 2.98 -7.79
C LEU A 142 34.95 2.32 -7.04
N THR A 143 34.39 3.03 -6.06
CA THR A 143 33.23 2.56 -5.33
C THR A 143 32.02 2.42 -6.26
N LEU A 144 31.76 3.44 -7.07
CA LEU A 144 30.64 3.43 -8.04
C LEU A 144 30.83 2.30 -9.07
N GLU A 145 32.04 2.15 -9.63
CA GLU A 145 32.35 1.09 -10.59
C GLU A 145 32.07 -0.30 -10.03
N GLN A 146 32.52 -0.57 -8.81
CA GLN A 146 32.38 -1.89 -8.20
C GLN A 146 30.94 -2.19 -7.74
N MET A 147 30.21 -1.16 -7.31
CA MET A 147 28.86 -1.34 -6.80
C MET A 147 27.76 -1.22 -7.86
N LEU A 148 28.07 -0.69 -9.05
CA LEU A 148 27.08 -0.53 -10.12
C LEU A 148 26.41 -1.86 -10.48
N LYS A 149 27.20 -2.91 -10.72
CA LYS A 149 26.66 -4.23 -11.11
C LYS A 149 25.80 -4.88 -10.01
N PRO A 150 26.29 -5.04 -8.76
CA PRO A 150 25.48 -5.64 -7.69
C PRO A 150 24.20 -4.86 -7.42
N CYS A 151 24.27 -3.53 -7.31
CA CYS A 151 23.10 -2.70 -7.07
C CYS A 151 22.12 -2.71 -8.25
N PHE A 152 22.62 -2.75 -9.49
CA PHE A 152 21.76 -2.88 -10.69
C PHE A 152 20.99 -4.19 -10.68
N TYR A 153 21.64 -5.32 -10.40
CA TYR A 153 20.94 -6.61 -10.34
C TYR A 153 19.91 -6.65 -9.22
N THR A 154 20.22 -6.09 -8.06
CA THR A 154 19.26 -5.99 -6.94
C THR A 154 18.07 -5.11 -7.33
N ALA A 155 18.31 -3.94 -7.92
CA ALA A 155 17.24 -3.07 -8.40
C ALA A 155 16.40 -3.75 -9.48
N LEU A 156 17.03 -4.40 -10.46
CA LEU A 156 16.35 -5.08 -11.57
C LEU A 156 15.47 -6.23 -11.07
N THR A 157 15.98 -7.09 -10.20
CA THR A 157 15.19 -8.20 -9.64
C THR A 157 14.02 -7.70 -8.83
N THR A 158 14.20 -6.61 -8.07
CA THR A 158 13.11 -5.99 -7.29
C THR A 158 12.09 -5.32 -8.21
N ILE A 159 12.53 -4.64 -9.28
CA ILE A 159 11.64 -4.08 -10.31
C ILE A 159 10.79 -5.18 -10.96
N ILE A 160 11.40 -6.31 -11.34
CA ILE A 160 10.68 -7.45 -11.94
C ILE A 160 9.65 -8.00 -10.94
N ALA A 161 10.01 -8.14 -9.66
CA ALA A 161 9.10 -8.61 -8.63
C ALA A 161 7.87 -7.69 -8.48
N PHE A 162 8.06 -6.36 -8.43
CA PHE A 162 6.93 -5.41 -8.37
C PHE A 162 6.18 -5.28 -9.70
N ALA A 163 6.86 -5.42 -10.83
CA ALA A 163 6.21 -5.42 -12.15
C ALA A 163 5.26 -6.61 -12.32
N SER A 164 5.53 -7.76 -11.68
CA SER A 164 4.65 -8.92 -11.70
C SER A 164 3.27 -8.64 -11.08
N LEU A 165 3.16 -7.66 -10.17
CA LEU A 165 1.88 -7.22 -9.62
C LEU A 165 0.98 -6.55 -10.70
N GLY A 166 1.56 -6.14 -11.81
CA GLY A 166 0.80 -5.61 -12.96
C GLY A 166 -0.12 -6.62 -13.64
N VAL A 167 0.05 -7.93 -13.37
CA VAL A 167 -0.82 -9.01 -13.86
C VAL A 167 -2.06 -9.22 -12.96
N SER A 168 -2.08 -8.61 -11.77
CA SER A 168 -3.21 -8.70 -10.84
C SER A 168 -4.47 -8.06 -11.44
N GLU A 169 -5.64 -8.63 -11.18
CA GLU A 169 -6.94 -8.03 -11.53
C GLU A 169 -7.37 -6.95 -10.52
N ILE A 170 -6.67 -6.84 -9.39
CA ILE A 170 -6.98 -5.87 -8.33
C ILE A 170 -6.26 -4.54 -8.62
N LYS A 171 -7.00 -3.53 -9.05
CA LYS A 171 -6.46 -2.22 -9.43
C LYS A 171 -5.52 -1.58 -8.39
N PRO A 172 -5.84 -1.53 -7.08
CA PRO A 172 -4.92 -0.99 -6.08
C PRO A 172 -3.57 -1.71 -6.00
N VAL A 173 -3.54 -3.03 -6.26
CA VAL A 173 -2.31 -3.84 -6.28
C VAL A 173 -1.48 -3.53 -7.51
N MET A 174 -2.12 -3.40 -8.69
CA MET A 174 -1.46 -2.99 -9.93
C MET A 174 -0.84 -1.60 -9.80
N ASP A 175 -1.59 -0.64 -9.24
CA ASP A 175 -1.12 0.74 -9.07
C ASP A 175 0.06 0.80 -8.09
N PHE A 176 0.01 0.02 -7.00
CA PHE A 176 1.15 -0.15 -6.08
C PHE A 176 2.39 -0.70 -6.78
N GLY A 177 2.23 -1.75 -7.60
CA GLY A 177 3.33 -2.33 -8.39
C GLY A 177 3.98 -1.31 -9.31
N LYS A 178 3.18 -0.53 -10.05
CA LYS A 178 3.67 0.53 -10.96
C LYS A 178 4.44 1.62 -10.19
N MET A 179 3.90 2.09 -9.06
CA MET A 179 4.56 3.09 -8.22
C MET A 179 5.91 2.58 -7.70
N MET A 180 5.98 1.32 -7.26
CA MET A 180 7.21 0.70 -6.79
C MET A 180 8.25 0.54 -7.90
N VAL A 181 7.85 0.14 -9.11
CA VAL A 181 8.74 0.05 -10.27
C VAL A 181 9.38 1.40 -10.56
N ALA A 182 8.58 2.45 -10.68
CA ALA A 182 9.07 3.82 -10.90
C ALA A 182 9.96 4.28 -9.72
N GLY A 183 9.51 4.04 -8.48
CA GLY A 183 10.24 4.40 -7.28
C GLY A 183 11.63 3.78 -7.20
N ILE A 184 11.75 2.47 -7.44
CA ILE A 184 13.03 1.75 -7.40
C ILE A 184 13.95 2.19 -8.54
N PHE A 185 13.40 2.42 -9.72
CA PHE A 185 14.17 2.93 -10.86
C PHE A 185 14.82 4.30 -10.54
N PHE A 186 14.03 5.24 -10.01
CA PHE A 186 14.57 6.54 -9.61
C PHE A 186 15.46 6.45 -8.39
N ALA A 187 15.15 5.59 -7.41
CA ALA A 187 15.99 5.37 -6.25
C ALA A 187 17.38 4.88 -6.65
N PHE A 188 17.47 3.93 -7.58
CA PHE A 188 18.75 3.45 -8.10
C PHE A 188 19.54 4.59 -8.77
N ILE A 189 18.96 5.28 -9.72
CA ILE A 189 19.64 6.35 -10.45
C ILE A 189 20.08 7.46 -9.48
N LEU A 190 19.15 7.98 -8.68
CA LEU A 190 19.45 9.11 -7.79
C LEU A 190 20.45 8.74 -6.68
N SER A 191 20.44 7.51 -6.17
CA SER A 191 21.45 7.07 -5.19
C SER A 191 22.86 7.14 -5.78
N PHE A 192 23.06 6.75 -7.03
CA PHE A 192 24.35 6.83 -7.70
C PHE A 192 24.77 8.25 -8.06
N PHE A 193 23.82 9.18 -8.20
CA PHE A 193 24.15 10.62 -8.36
C PHE A 193 24.38 11.33 -7.03
N LEU A 194 23.57 11.06 -6.02
CA LEU A 194 23.64 11.75 -4.73
C LEU A 194 24.85 11.30 -3.90
N PHE A 195 25.20 10.00 -3.99
CA PHE A 195 26.33 9.45 -3.25
C PHE A 195 27.66 10.19 -3.51
N PRO A 196 28.13 10.39 -4.76
CA PRO A 196 29.36 11.14 -5.01
C PRO A 196 29.26 12.58 -4.55
N ILE A 197 28.13 13.25 -4.76
CA ILE A 197 27.92 14.64 -4.34
C ILE A 197 28.10 14.76 -2.82
N PHE A 198 27.41 13.96 -2.04
CA PHE A 198 27.51 14.00 -0.58
C PHE A 198 28.85 13.51 -0.07
N SER A 199 29.42 12.45 -0.69
CA SER A 199 30.73 11.94 -0.32
C SER A 199 31.85 12.99 -0.51
N LEU A 200 31.77 13.80 -1.54
CA LEU A 200 32.75 14.86 -1.78
C LEU A 200 32.51 16.12 -0.93
N LEU A 201 31.25 16.49 -0.68
CA LEU A 201 30.89 17.68 0.10
C LEU A 201 31.17 17.51 1.61
N PHE A 202 30.80 16.34 2.17
CA PHE A 202 30.89 16.13 3.63
C PHE A 202 32.22 15.54 4.11
N THR A 203 33.23 15.52 3.27
CA THR A 203 34.51 14.90 3.62
C THR A 203 35.50 15.89 4.19
N SER A 204 35.42 16.17 5.48
CA SER A 204 36.61 16.55 6.26
C SER A 204 37.23 15.29 6.85
N SER A 205 38.55 15.15 6.70
CA SER A 205 39.48 14.12 7.24
C SER A 205 38.83 12.77 7.60
N LEU A 206 39.20 11.75 6.83
CA LEU A 206 38.93 10.33 7.16
C LEU A 206 39.76 9.98 8.38
N ASP A 207 39.24 10.23 9.59
CA ASP A 207 39.88 9.73 10.81
C ASP A 207 39.82 8.23 10.82
N GLN A 208 40.97 7.60 10.83
CA GLN A 208 41.19 6.20 11.12
C GLN A 208 40.47 5.79 12.41
N GLU A 209 40.00 4.58 12.47
CA GLU A 209 39.35 3.87 13.58
C GLU A 209 37.82 4.07 13.71
N SER A 210 37.08 3.41 12.86
CA SER A 210 35.80 2.82 13.30
C SER A 210 36.04 1.34 13.60
N LYS A 211 36.12 0.97 14.88
CA LYS A 211 36.03 -0.46 15.26
C LYS A 211 34.72 -0.99 14.74
N ASP A 212 34.84 -1.86 13.76
CA ASP A 212 33.72 -2.47 13.05
C ASP A 212 32.94 -3.37 14.02
N PHE A 213 31.83 -2.86 14.58
CA PHE A 213 30.94 -3.64 15.44
C PHE A 213 30.40 -4.87 14.69
N SER A 214 30.22 -4.74 13.39
CA SER A 214 29.76 -5.79 12.49
C SER A 214 30.74 -6.97 12.41
N LYS A 215 32.04 -6.71 12.47
CA LYS A 215 33.08 -7.73 12.35
C LYS A 215 32.99 -8.80 13.43
N GLY A 216 32.71 -8.42 14.67
CA GLY A 216 32.56 -9.37 15.79
C GLY A 216 31.33 -10.26 15.61
N VAL A 217 30.21 -9.69 15.17
CA VAL A 217 28.98 -10.41 14.91
C VAL A 217 29.14 -11.36 13.71
N THR A 218 29.73 -10.88 12.62
CA THR A 218 29.95 -11.69 11.40
C THR A 218 30.87 -12.86 11.66
N VAL A 219 31.98 -12.64 12.38
CA VAL A 219 32.91 -13.72 12.77
C VAL A 219 32.24 -14.74 13.70
N GLY A 220 31.36 -14.27 14.62
CA GLY A 220 30.58 -15.14 15.48
C GLY A 220 29.63 -16.05 14.67
N PHE A 221 28.90 -15.49 13.73
CA PHE A 221 28.01 -16.26 12.84
C PHE A 221 28.80 -17.22 11.92
N SER A 222 29.95 -16.80 11.39
CA SER A 222 30.81 -17.67 10.58
C SER A 222 31.25 -18.92 11.36
N LYS A 223 31.75 -18.74 12.58
CA LYS A 223 32.14 -19.86 13.44
C LYS A 223 30.97 -20.77 13.78
N LEU A 224 29.81 -20.19 14.09
CA LEU A 224 28.61 -20.96 14.37
C LEU A 224 28.19 -21.82 13.17
N THR A 225 28.29 -21.25 11.95
CA THR A 225 27.95 -21.96 10.72
C THR A 225 28.97 -23.05 10.38
N GLU A 226 30.26 -22.82 10.64
CA GLU A 226 31.29 -23.82 10.44
C GLU A 226 31.18 -24.99 11.43
N GLU A 227 30.92 -24.72 12.70
CA GLU A 227 30.84 -25.77 13.74
C GLU A 227 29.51 -26.52 13.72
N LEU A 228 28.39 -25.84 13.44
CA LEU A 228 27.04 -26.39 13.53
C LEU A 228 26.32 -26.51 12.19
N GLY A 229 27.02 -26.45 11.06
CA GLY A 229 26.43 -26.43 9.71
C GLY A 229 25.43 -27.56 9.45
N ASN A 230 25.75 -28.79 9.88
CA ASN A 230 24.84 -29.93 9.73
C ASN A 230 23.56 -29.78 10.56
N TYR A 231 23.67 -29.27 11.80
CA TYR A 231 22.52 -29.05 12.65
C TYR A 231 21.66 -27.91 12.11
N ILE A 232 22.25 -26.83 11.61
CA ILE A 232 21.56 -25.70 10.98
C ILE A 232 20.80 -26.18 9.75
N SER A 233 21.42 -27.01 8.90
CA SER A 233 20.76 -27.59 7.73
C SER A 233 19.59 -28.50 8.12
N PHE A 234 19.73 -29.31 9.16
CA PHE A 234 18.66 -30.18 9.66
C PHE A 234 17.48 -29.37 10.22
N ILE A 235 17.76 -28.31 11.02
CA ILE A 235 16.75 -27.39 11.53
C ILE A 235 16.05 -26.69 10.36
N GLY A 236 16.79 -26.28 9.33
CA GLY A 236 16.25 -25.66 8.12
C GLY A 236 15.23 -26.55 7.40
N ILE A 237 15.54 -27.85 7.27
CA ILE A 237 14.62 -28.83 6.67
C ILE A 237 13.35 -28.98 7.53
N ILE A 238 13.49 -29.06 8.85
CA ILE A 238 12.35 -29.15 9.77
C ILE A 238 11.45 -27.91 9.63
N LEU A 239 12.05 -26.72 9.65
CA LEU A 239 11.29 -25.48 9.47
C LEU A 239 10.59 -25.42 8.11
N PHE A 240 11.23 -25.91 7.06
CA PHE A 240 10.62 -26.00 5.74
C PHE A 240 9.40 -26.93 5.73
N CYS A 241 9.49 -28.10 6.36
CA CYS A 241 8.36 -29.02 6.49
C CYS A 241 7.20 -28.42 7.30
N ILE A 242 7.52 -27.73 8.41
CA ILE A 242 6.50 -27.01 9.21
C ILE A 242 5.84 -25.92 8.38
N SER A 243 6.62 -25.19 7.54
CA SER A 243 6.08 -24.14 6.67
C SER A 243 5.11 -24.70 5.63
N ILE A 244 5.43 -25.86 5.02
CA ILE A 244 4.51 -26.54 4.09
C ILE A 244 3.20 -26.92 4.79
N TYR A 245 3.31 -27.45 6.01
CA TYR A 245 2.10 -27.76 6.80
C TYR A 245 1.28 -26.50 7.11
N GLY A 246 1.96 -25.38 7.46
CA GLY A 246 1.32 -24.09 7.75
C GLY A 246 0.58 -23.50 6.52
N ILE A 247 1.12 -23.68 5.30
CA ILE A 247 0.46 -23.20 4.08
C ILE A 247 -0.91 -23.83 3.88
N ASN A 248 -1.07 -25.13 4.23
CA ASN A 248 -2.36 -25.80 4.13
C ASN A 248 -3.42 -25.33 5.15
N GLN A 249 -3.00 -24.55 6.16
CA GLN A 249 -3.89 -23.96 7.17
C GLN A 249 -4.28 -22.51 6.83
N LEU A 250 -3.75 -21.95 5.75
CA LEU A 250 -4.06 -20.60 5.33
C LEU A 250 -5.50 -20.52 4.79
N THR A 251 -6.34 -19.76 5.47
CA THR A 251 -7.67 -19.38 5.00
C THR A 251 -7.59 -17.98 4.41
N VAL A 252 -8.16 -17.82 3.21
CA VAL A 252 -8.27 -16.50 2.58
C VAL A 252 -9.60 -15.90 3.04
N GLU A 253 -9.53 -14.94 3.96
CA GLU A 253 -10.66 -14.18 4.42
C GLU A 253 -10.58 -12.76 3.85
N ASN A 254 -11.67 -12.28 3.24
CA ASN A 254 -11.69 -10.98 2.58
C ASN A 254 -12.90 -10.15 3.04
N ARG A 255 -13.17 -10.16 4.35
CA ARG A 255 -14.19 -9.28 4.93
C ARG A 255 -13.60 -7.88 5.05
N PHE A 256 -14.27 -6.90 4.45
CA PHE A 256 -13.78 -5.51 4.44
C PHE A 256 -13.67 -4.91 5.86
N ILE A 257 -14.51 -5.35 6.79
CA ILE A 257 -14.50 -4.93 8.19
C ILE A 257 -13.17 -5.26 8.90
N ASP A 258 -12.52 -6.37 8.53
CA ASP A 258 -11.29 -6.85 9.18
C ASP A 258 -10.04 -6.01 8.84
N TYR A 259 -10.16 -5.09 7.90
CA TYR A 259 -9.11 -4.09 7.65
C TYR A 259 -9.00 -3.04 8.77
N PHE A 260 -10.00 -2.94 9.65
CA PHE A 260 -10.05 -1.96 10.72
C PHE A 260 -9.87 -2.62 12.09
N LYS A 261 -9.23 -1.89 13.01
CA LYS A 261 -9.11 -2.37 14.40
C LYS A 261 -10.48 -2.40 15.06
N PRO A 262 -10.79 -3.41 15.89
CA PRO A 262 -12.08 -3.51 16.61
C PRO A 262 -12.42 -2.30 17.50
N SER A 263 -11.41 -1.50 17.87
CA SER A 263 -11.60 -0.28 18.66
C SER A 263 -12.10 0.92 17.86
N THR A 264 -12.04 0.89 16.53
CA THR A 264 -12.43 1.99 15.65
C THR A 264 -13.94 2.12 15.54
N GLU A 265 -14.43 3.35 15.31
CA GLU A 265 -15.85 3.63 15.09
C GLU A 265 -16.38 2.92 13.84
N ILE A 266 -15.56 2.86 12.79
CA ILE A 266 -15.89 2.14 11.55
C ILE A 266 -16.19 0.68 11.84
N TYR A 267 -15.28 -0.03 12.56
CA TYR A 267 -15.48 -1.43 12.88
C TYR A 267 -16.77 -1.65 13.66
N LYS A 268 -17.00 -0.87 14.73
CA LYS A 268 -18.19 -0.98 15.55
C LYS A 268 -19.47 -0.69 14.81
N GLY A 269 -19.46 0.33 13.93
CA GLY A 269 -20.60 0.67 13.09
C GLY A 269 -20.92 -0.41 12.06
N MET A 270 -19.89 -0.96 11.39
CA MET A 270 -20.04 -2.03 10.42
C MET A 270 -20.46 -3.36 11.07
N ASP A 271 -19.86 -3.72 12.21
CA ASP A 271 -20.23 -4.92 12.94
C ASP A 271 -21.69 -4.90 13.40
N LEU A 272 -22.17 -3.73 13.83
CA LEU A 272 -23.58 -3.54 14.17
C LEU A 272 -24.50 -3.69 12.96
N LEU A 273 -24.09 -3.13 11.81
CA LEU A 273 -24.82 -3.24 10.54
C LEU A 273 -24.86 -4.70 10.05
N ASP A 274 -23.71 -5.39 10.10
CA ASP A 274 -23.61 -6.79 9.67
C ASP A 274 -24.45 -7.72 10.55
N ASN A 275 -24.41 -7.54 11.88
CA ASN A 275 -25.08 -8.44 12.81
C ASN A 275 -26.58 -8.14 13.03
N LYS A 276 -27.04 -6.90 12.78
CA LYS A 276 -28.38 -6.46 13.16
C LYS A 276 -29.24 -5.86 12.04
N LEU A 277 -28.63 -5.46 10.93
CA LEU A 277 -29.31 -4.73 9.86
C LEU A 277 -29.17 -5.39 8.46
N GLY A 278 -28.76 -6.67 8.41
CA GLY A 278 -28.73 -7.43 7.16
C GLY A 278 -27.47 -7.27 6.33
N GLY A 279 -26.41 -6.67 6.88
CA GLY A 279 -25.10 -6.61 6.23
C GLY A 279 -24.68 -5.23 5.72
N THR A 280 -23.37 -5.02 5.64
CA THR A 280 -22.74 -3.79 5.11
C THR A 280 -22.51 -3.85 3.60
N ALA A 281 -22.66 -5.04 2.98
CA ALA A 281 -22.51 -5.28 1.56
C ALA A 281 -23.82 -5.85 0.99
N PRO A 282 -24.81 -4.99 0.64
CA PRO A 282 -26.05 -5.46 0.04
C PRO A 282 -25.76 -6.11 -1.32
N LEU A 283 -26.42 -7.22 -1.59
CA LEU A 283 -26.43 -7.83 -2.90
C LEU A 283 -27.56 -7.21 -3.72
N ASP A 284 -27.23 -6.36 -4.66
CA ASP A 284 -28.19 -5.79 -5.59
C ASP A 284 -28.35 -6.67 -6.82
N VAL A 285 -29.50 -7.26 -6.99
CA VAL A 285 -29.83 -8.04 -8.19
C VAL A 285 -30.60 -7.14 -9.15
N VAL A 286 -29.91 -6.68 -10.21
CA VAL A 286 -30.51 -5.81 -11.22
C VAL A 286 -31.06 -6.66 -12.37
N ILE A 287 -32.36 -6.65 -12.54
CA ILE A 287 -33.06 -7.36 -13.62
C ILE A 287 -33.54 -6.32 -14.63
N ASN A 288 -33.03 -6.43 -15.86
CA ASN A 288 -33.42 -5.55 -16.94
C ASN A 288 -34.62 -6.11 -17.70
N ALA A 289 -35.55 -5.25 -18.08
CA ALA A 289 -36.62 -5.64 -18.99
C ALA A 289 -36.05 -6.11 -20.35
N PRO A 290 -36.64 -7.11 -21.00
CA PRO A 290 -36.19 -7.56 -22.32
C PRO A 290 -36.24 -6.42 -23.34
N LYS A 291 -35.20 -6.30 -24.18
CA LYS A 291 -35.11 -5.23 -25.19
C LYS A 291 -36.27 -5.22 -26.21
N ASN A 292 -36.96 -6.33 -26.40
CA ASN A 292 -38.05 -6.49 -27.35
C ASN A 292 -39.43 -6.14 -26.76
N TRP A 293 -39.49 -5.77 -25.48
CA TRP A 293 -40.79 -5.47 -24.85
C TRP A 293 -41.40 -4.17 -25.35
N VAL A 294 -40.57 -3.21 -25.75
CA VAL A 294 -41.02 -1.90 -26.29
C VAL A 294 -41.68 -2.01 -27.67
N THR A 295 -41.34 -3.08 -28.45
CA THR A 295 -41.88 -3.28 -29.79
C THR A 295 -43.27 -3.93 -29.78
N ASP A 296 -43.62 -4.74 -28.77
CA ASP A 296 -44.92 -5.42 -28.68
C ASP A 296 -46.02 -4.52 -28.06
N ALA A 297 -45.65 -3.41 -27.41
CA ALA A 297 -46.58 -2.44 -26.78
C ALA A 297 -47.08 -1.38 -27.79
N GLU A 298 -46.41 -1.19 -28.92
CA GLU A 298 -46.82 -0.17 -29.93
C GLU A 298 -47.99 -0.64 -30.83
N GLU A 299 -48.35 -1.93 -30.81
CA GLU A 299 -49.46 -2.45 -31.64
C GLU A 299 -50.86 -2.36 -30.98
N GLU A 300 -50.97 -1.99 -29.70
CA GLU A 300 -52.23 -1.81 -29.00
C GLU A 300 -52.50 -0.35 -28.52
N SER A 301 -51.99 0.65 -29.21
CA SER A 301 -52.36 2.03 -28.92
C SER A 301 -53.72 2.34 -29.50
N PHE A 302 -54.75 2.34 -28.67
CA PHE A 302 -55.99 3.05 -28.89
C PHE A 302 -55.66 4.53 -29.07
N ASP A 303 -56.16 5.10 -30.15
CA ASP A 303 -56.21 6.55 -30.43
C ASP A 303 -56.83 7.29 -29.23
N ASP A 304 -55.98 7.92 -28.40
CA ASP A 304 -56.40 8.99 -27.53
C ASP A 304 -55.44 10.21 -27.71
N ASP A 305 -55.97 11.19 -28.44
CA ASP A 305 -55.45 12.48 -28.79
C ASP A 305 -55.26 13.36 -27.54
N PHE A 306 -54.25 13.13 -26.71
CA PHE A 306 -53.70 14.10 -25.74
C PHE A 306 -52.21 13.92 -25.61
N GLY A 307 -51.49 14.78 -26.35
CA GLY A 307 -50.02 14.80 -26.39
C GLY A 307 -49.36 15.12 -25.05
N PHE A 308 -48.79 14.15 -24.44
CA PHE A 308 -47.63 14.26 -23.54
C PHE A 308 -46.67 13.12 -23.90
N GLU A 309 -45.60 13.45 -24.61
CA GLU A 309 -44.48 12.59 -24.86
C GLU A 309 -43.67 12.45 -23.56
N ASP A 310 -43.98 11.45 -22.75
CA ASP A 310 -43.13 11.00 -21.66
C ASP A 310 -42.45 9.69 -22.08
N GLU A 311 -41.22 9.78 -22.63
CA GLU A 311 -40.37 8.62 -22.95
C GLU A 311 -40.01 7.76 -21.73
N GLU A 312 -40.29 8.21 -20.49
CA GLU A 312 -40.03 7.45 -19.25
C GLU A 312 -41.15 6.49 -18.83
N SER A 313 -42.37 6.61 -19.42
CA SER A 313 -43.52 5.84 -18.95
C SER A 313 -43.60 4.39 -19.45
N THR A 314 -42.91 4.06 -20.54
CA THR A 314 -42.98 2.71 -21.17
C THR A 314 -42.13 1.66 -20.45
N ILE A 315 -41.01 2.08 -19.81
CA ILE A 315 -40.12 1.14 -19.09
C ILE A 315 -40.72 0.68 -17.76
N ASN A 316 -41.50 1.52 -17.10
CA ASN A 316 -42.16 1.19 -15.84
C ASN A 316 -43.30 0.17 -15.97
N GLY A 317 -43.98 0.09 -17.14
CA GLY A 317 -45.09 -0.83 -17.35
C GLY A 317 -44.73 -2.32 -17.34
N TYR A 318 -43.50 -2.70 -17.73
CA TYR A 318 -43.06 -4.10 -17.77
C TYR A 318 -43.10 -4.78 -16.40
N TRP A 319 -42.67 -4.11 -15.35
CA TRP A 319 -42.57 -4.69 -14.01
C TRP A 319 -43.89 -4.72 -13.25
N TRP A 320 -44.90 -3.97 -13.70
CA TRP A 320 -46.20 -3.84 -13.03
C TRP A 320 -47.29 -4.77 -13.60
N ASN A 321 -46.90 -5.81 -14.33
CA ASN A 321 -47.84 -6.86 -14.77
C ASN A 321 -47.70 -8.10 -13.89
N THR A 322 -48.78 -8.89 -13.80
CA THR A 322 -48.85 -10.08 -12.94
C THR A 322 -47.76 -11.12 -13.25
N ILE A 323 -47.43 -11.31 -14.52
CA ILE A 323 -46.44 -12.31 -14.98
C ILE A 323 -45.03 -11.90 -14.55
N SER A 324 -44.70 -10.61 -14.63
CA SER A 324 -43.39 -10.09 -14.22
C SER A 324 -43.25 -10.07 -12.71
N LEU A 325 -44.31 -9.78 -11.97
CA LEU A 325 -44.34 -9.88 -10.51
C LEU A 325 -44.19 -11.31 -10.01
N GLU A 326 -44.84 -12.31 -10.64
CA GLU A 326 -44.65 -13.73 -10.32
C GLU A 326 -43.20 -14.18 -10.57
N LYS A 327 -42.56 -13.69 -11.62
CA LYS A 327 -41.13 -13.97 -11.86
C LYS A 327 -40.23 -13.33 -10.82
N LEU A 328 -40.53 -12.12 -10.37
CA LEU A 328 -39.79 -11.48 -9.29
C LEU A 328 -39.94 -12.23 -7.97
N GLU A 329 -41.15 -12.70 -7.66
CA GLU A 329 -41.42 -13.55 -6.49
C GLU A 329 -40.64 -14.86 -6.54
N GLN A 330 -40.60 -15.55 -7.69
CA GLN A 330 -39.81 -16.77 -7.87
C GLN A 330 -38.31 -16.51 -7.69
N ILE A 331 -37.78 -15.37 -8.16
CA ILE A 331 -36.39 -15.00 -7.98
C ILE A 331 -36.10 -14.68 -6.50
N HIS A 332 -37.02 -13.99 -5.84
CA HIS A 332 -36.92 -13.66 -4.41
C HIS A 332 -36.88 -14.97 -3.59
N ASP A 333 -37.82 -15.88 -3.80
CA ASP A 333 -37.88 -17.16 -3.10
C ASP A 333 -36.63 -18.01 -3.33
N TYR A 334 -36.08 -17.98 -4.57
CA TYR A 334 -34.83 -18.65 -4.89
C TYR A 334 -33.66 -18.06 -4.12
N LEU A 335 -33.54 -16.74 -4.08
CA LEU A 335 -32.48 -16.06 -3.35
C LEU A 335 -32.56 -16.30 -1.84
N ASP A 336 -33.78 -16.32 -1.28
CA ASP A 336 -34.01 -16.59 0.15
C ASP A 336 -33.69 -18.06 0.51
N SER A 337 -33.76 -18.96 -0.47
CA SER A 337 -33.40 -20.38 -0.30
C SER A 337 -31.91 -20.67 -0.31
N LEU A 338 -31.07 -19.69 -0.69
CA LEU A 338 -29.63 -19.86 -0.72
C LEU A 338 -29.07 -19.87 0.71
N PRO A 339 -28.09 -20.72 1.03
CA PRO A 339 -27.44 -20.71 2.34
C PRO A 339 -26.65 -19.40 2.54
N GLU A 340 -26.78 -18.82 3.73
CA GLU A 340 -26.02 -17.62 4.15
C GLU A 340 -24.50 -17.82 4.11
#